data_0a5e02e04dff6bbdd82fc6a061f0eaff
#
_entry.id   0a5e02e04dff6bbdd82fc6a061f0eaff
#
_cell.length_a   1.000
_cell.length_b   1.000
_cell.length_c   1.000
_cell.angle_alpha   90.00
_cell.angle_beta   90.00
_cell.angle_gamma   90.00
#
_symmetry.space_group_name_H-M   'P 1'
#
loop_
_entity.id
_entity.type
_entity.pdbx_description
1 polymer ?
#
loop_
_entity_poly.entity_id
_entity_poly.type
_entity_poly.pdbx_seq_one_letter_code
_entity_poly.pdbx_strand_id
1 'polypeptide(L)'
;MVSVVVTLAVCVGYTIADVYDVAPGLLTAQSAPTRTYSAIPTPLAAGAVAGKADRDVPIDEKKAEKLITALGESEGTGNFSVAIAAADGTIAAERNLDTEREPASTTKTLTAFAAVHTLEMSGTLDTEVYLTHADTSPTIVLQGHGDMLLGEGQNDPSHINGRAGLATLAQNTAQSLRQRGMDQVALAVDDSLFGDDNTSTALEQNNDGDAMYTPLSSMAVDGGRMRYGLTADPDAFTDYPTLSRTTASDAAQTFRSLLTQQGITVTDSSDTSGTEASARIAKVSSAPLNEVMAFMLRHSDNTLAELFARLTALKLGLGNSMDADIQAVVQVLRANDIPTDGLHLTSCSGLAAGTRLRIPTLLAVQRSLVGLDDGGAAEIEGLSVPGLTGTARNRAANDDIKGLARVKTGSLGGVRALAGNVSREHGGVLLFAVIVNDSSDELAANNAIDDFMAGLAKL
;
A
#
# COMPACT_ATOMS: atom_id res chain seq x y z
N MET A 1 51.40 10.03 -51.25
CA MET A 1 50.10 9.80 -51.93
C MET A 1 49.49 8.41 -51.63
N VAL A 2 50.24 7.33 -51.73
CA VAL A 2 49.67 5.96 -51.50
C VAL A 2 49.08 5.81 -50.08
N SER A 3 49.73 6.31 -49.06
CA SER A 3 49.24 6.21 -47.66
C SER A 3 47.88 6.92 -47.43
N VAL A 4 47.66 8.08 -48.02
CA VAL A 4 46.40 8.84 -47.90
C VAL A 4 45.25 8.11 -48.58
N VAL A 5 45.50 7.50 -49.75
CA VAL A 5 44.49 6.74 -50.48
C VAL A 5 44.10 5.50 -49.72
N VAL A 6 45.05 4.78 -49.10
CA VAL A 6 44.77 3.60 -48.27
C VAL A 6 43.98 3.99 -47.03
N THR A 7 44.32 5.07 -46.34
CA THR A 7 43.57 5.55 -45.16
C THR A 7 42.14 5.92 -45.53
N LEU A 8 41.93 6.64 -46.64
CA LEU A 8 40.59 6.99 -47.12
C LEU A 8 39.78 5.74 -47.48
N ALA A 9 40.38 4.77 -48.13
CA ALA A 9 39.68 3.50 -48.46
C ALA A 9 39.28 2.73 -47.21
N VAL A 10 40.10 2.67 -46.17
CA VAL A 10 39.77 2.03 -44.89
C VAL A 10 38.65 2.79 -44.16
N CYS A 11 38.72 4.13 -44.13
CA CYS A 11 37.66 4.92 -43.51
C CYS A 11 36.30 4.75 -44.22
N VAL A 12 36.30 4.78 -45.57
CA VAL A 12 35.07 4.54 -46.36
C VAL A 12 34.54 3.11 -46.15
N GLY A 13 35.45 2.12 -46.15
CA GLY A 13 35.07 0.73 -45.91
C GLY A 13 34.46 0.53 -44.51
N TYR A 14 35.05 1.16 -43.49
CA TYR A 14 34.52 1.13 -42.13
C TYR A 14 33.15 1.82 -42.00
N THR A 15 33.00 3.00 -42.64
CA THR A 15 31.73 3.72 -42.65
C THR A 15 30.63 2.90 -43.33
N ILE A 16 30.94 2.21 -44.43
CA ILE A 16 30.01 1.33 -45.11
C ILE A 16 29.65 0.13 -44.21
N ALA A 17 30.62 -0.46 -43.54
CA ALA A 17 30.38 -1.59 -42.60
C ALA A 17 29.52 -1.15 -41.38
N ASP A 18 29.71 0.07 -40.89
CA ASP A 18 28.92 0.68 -39.83
C ASP A 18 27.48 0.94 -40.29
N VAL A 19 27.27 1.48 -41.48
CA VAL A 19 25.95 1.71 -42.07
C VAL A 19 25.15 0.42 -42.24
N TYR A 20 25.82 -0.70 -42.55
CA TYR A 20 25.20 -2.01 -42.71
C TYR A 20 25.21 -2.87 -41.43
N ASP A 21 25.60 -2.29 -40.29
CA ASP A 21 25.65 -2.94 -38.96
C ASP A 21 26.58 -4.18 -38.92
N VAL A 22 27.64 -4.15 -39.72
CA VAL A 22 28.69 -5.20 -39.76
C VAL A 22 29.89 -4.84 -38.88
N ALA A 23 30.04 -3.56 -38.56
CA ALA A 23 31.05 -3.02 -37.63
C ALA A 23 30.40 -2.08 -36.62
N PRO A 24 30.88 -2.05 -35.34
CA PRO A 24 30.30 -1.19 -34.32
C PRO A 24 30.53 0.31 -34.67
N GLY A 25 29.43 1.09 -34.69
CA GLY A 25 29.45 2.54 -34.97
C GLY A 25 28.11 3.22 -34.73
N LEU A 26 28.00 4.47 -35.20
CA LEU A 26 26.82 5.33 -34.94
C LEU A 26 25.91 5.48 -36.16
N LEU A 27 26.26 4.90 -37.31
CA LEU A 27 25.57 5.08 -38.59
C LEU A 27 24.89 3.77 -39.00
N THR A 28 23.72 3.47 -38.46
CA THR A 28 22.95 2.29 -38.85
C THR A 28 21.85 2.68 -39.84
N ALA A 29 21.92 2.21 -41.08
CA ALA A 29 20.87 2.42 -42.09
C ALA A 29 19.75 1.39 -42.03
N GLN A 30 19.91 0.32 -41.26
CA GLN A 30 18.85 -0.66 -41.04
C GLN A 30 17.86 -0.13 -40.01
N SER A 31 16.60 -0.04 -40.39
CA SER A 31 15.51 0.14 -39.43
C SER A 31 15.62 -0.96 -38.40
N ALA A 32 15.61 -0.61 -37.11
CA ALA A 32 15.51 -1.59 -36.03
C ALA A 32 14.45 -2.64 -36.41
N PRO A 33 14.72 -3.94 -36.25
CA PRO A 33 13.74 -4.96 -36.58
C PRO A 33 12.46 -4.64 -35.82
N THR A 34 11.41 -4.31 -36.54
CA THR A 34 10.09 -4.09 -35.97
C THR A 34 9.73 -5.45 -35.35
N ARG A 35 9.75 -5.53 -34.01
CA ARG A 35 9.19 -6.70 -33.33
C ARG A 35 7.71 -6.70 -33.70
N THR A 36 7.35 -7.52 -34.67
CA THR A 36 5.97 -7.91 -34.90
C THR A 36 5.59 -8.78 -33.70
N TYR A 37 4.96 -8.17 -32.71
CA TYR A 37 4.21 -8.93 -31.74
C TYR A 37 3.13 -9.66 -32.53
N SER A 38 3.06 -10.97 -32.43
CA SER A 38 1.89 -11.72 -32.88
C SER A 38 0.69 -11.00 -32.31
N ALA A 39 -0.28 -10.65 -33.17
CA ALA A 39 -1.54 -10.09 -32.69
C ALA A 39 -1.99 -10.96 -31.51
N ILE A 40 -2.24 -10.34 -30.37
CA ILE A 40 -2.81 -11.05 -29.23
C ILE A 40 -4.00 -11.78 -29.79
N PRO A 41 -4.06 -13.13 -29.74
CA PRO A 41 -5.21 -13.85 -30.26
C PRO A 41 -6.41 -13.19 -29.61
N THR A 42 -7.36 -12.74 -30.41
CA THR A 42 -8.65 -12.21 -29.92
C THR A 42 -9.06 -13.16 -28.80
N PRO A 43 -9.23 -12.70 -27.56
CA PRO A 43 -9.59 -13.59 -26.49
C PRO A 43 -10.78 -14.37 -27.01
N LEU A 44 -10.65 -15.69 -27.09
CA LEU A 44 -11.78 -16.56 -27.35
C LEU A 44 -12.87 -16.02 -26.46
N ALA A 45 -13.96 -15.55 -27.04
CA ALA A 45 -15.13 -15.12 -26.26
C ALA A 45 -15.28 -16.23 -25.21
N ALA A 46 -15.13 -15.87 -23.93
CA ALA A 46 -15.10 -16.83 -22.87
C ALA A 46 -16.30 -17.75 -23.08
N GLY A 47 -16.04 -18.91 -23.66
CA GLY A 47 -17.07 -19.92 -23.79
C GLY A 47 -17.55 -20.11 -22.39
N ALA A 48 -18.83 -20.18 -22.13
CA ALA A 48 -19.45 -20.24 -20.84
C ALA A 48 -18.82 -21.40 -20.01
N VAL A 49 -17.65 -21.14 -19.41
CA VAL A 49 -17.00 -22.04 -18.45
C VAL A 49 -17.78 -22.00 -17.13
N ALA A 50 -18.45 -20.89 -16.86
CA ALA A 50 -19.49 -20.80 -15.85
C ALA A 50 -20.79 -20.45 -16.57
N GLY A 51 -21.90 -21.12 -16.22
CA GLY A 51 -23.24 -20.71 -16.65
C GLY A 51 -23.42 -19.21 -16.42
N LYS A 52 -24.36 -18.57 -17.09
CA LYS A 52 -24.70 -17.17 -16.82
C LYS A 52 -24.91 -17.03 -15.32
N ALA A 53 -24.02 -16.32 -14.64
CA ALA A 53 -24.28 -15.94 -13.26
C ALA A 53 -25.61 -15.20 -13.25
N ASP A 54 -26.60 -15.73 -12.55
CA ASP A 54 -27.86 -15.04 -12.37
C ASP A 54 -27.62 -13.91 -11.36
N ARG A 55 -27.22 -12.74 -11.89
CA ARG A 55 -26.82 -11.59 -11.08
C ARG A 55 -28.00 -10.92 -10.38
N ASP A 56 -29.20 -11.23 -10.81
CA ASP A 56 -30.41 -10.50 -10.45
C ASP A 56 -31.31 -11.25 -9.44
N VAL A 57 -30.80 -12.33 -8.83
CA VAL A 57 -31.54 -13.01 -7.77
C VAL A 57 -31.59 -12.12 -6.52
N PRO A 58 -32.76 -11.68 -6.06
CA PRO A 58 -32.87 -10.89 -4.84
C PRO A 58 -32.29 -11.61 -3.63
N ILE A 59 -31.80 -10.87 -2.66
CA ILE A 59 -31.38 -11.41 -1.37
C ILE A 59 -32.66 -11.87 -0.64
N ASP A 60 -32.65 -13.07 -0.05
CA ASP A 60 -33.73 -13.54 0.81
C ASP A 60 -33.72 -12.81 2.15
N GLU A 61 -34.52 -11.75 2.27
CA GLU A 61 -34.60 -10.88 3.46
C GLU A 61 -34.85 -11.69 4.73
N LYS A 62 -35.67 -12.71 4.68
CA LYS A 62 -36.00 -13.55 5.87
C LYS A 62 -34.79 -14.37 6.32
N LYS A 63 -33.98 -14.86 5.37
CA LYS A 63 -32.73 -15.55 5.71
C LYS A 63 -31.71 -14.57 6.24
N ALA A 64 -31.61 -13.37 5.63
CA ALA A 64 -30.71 -12.30 6.07
C ALA A 64 -31.03 -11.86 7.51
N GLU A 65 -32.33 -11.65 7.84
CA GLU A 65 -32.78 -11.34 9.19
C GLU A 65 -32.45 -12.46 10.20
N LYS A 66 -32.56 -13.72 9.79
CA LYS A 66 -32.20 -14.86 10.64
C LYS A 66 -30.71 -14.88 10.94
N LEU A 67 -29.84 -14.57 9.97
CA LEU A 67 -28.39 -14.47 10.19
C LEU A 67 -28.07 -13.37 11.19
N ILE A 68 -28.70 -12.20 11.06
CA ILE A 68 -28.50 -11.08 12.00
C ILE A 68 -29.03 -11.46 13.41
N THR A 69 -30.12 -12.17 13.48
CA THR A 69 -30.67 -12.63 14.77
C THR A 69 -29.72 -13.62 15.43
N ALA A 70 -29.23 -14.62 14.70
CA ALA A 70 -28.25 -15.59 15.20
C ALA A 70 -26.97 -14.94 15.69
N LEU A 71 -26.45 -13.95 14.94
CA LEU A 71 -25.30 -13.14 15.36
C LEU A 71 -25.58 -12.47 16.72
N GLY A 72 -26.77 -11.87 16.90
CA GLY A 72 -27.12 -11.16 18.14
C GLY A 72 -27.41 -12.08 19.34
N GLU A 73 -27.66 -13.34 19.11
CA GLU A 73 -27.86 -14.36 20.16
C GLU A 73 -26.58 -15.06 20.55
N SER A 74 -25.47 -14.85 19.79
CA SER A 74 -24.18 -15.46 20.07
C SER A 74 -23.47 -14.80 21.25
N GLU A 75 -22.73 -15.61 22.01
CA GLU A 75 -21.90 -15.10 23.11
C GLU A 75 -20.85 -14.10 22.59
N GLY A 76 -20.49 -13.14 23.42
CA GLY A 76 -19.42 -12.16 23.12
C GLY A 76 -19.80 -11.06 22.14
N THR A 77 -21.00 -11.07 21.54
CA THR A 77 -21.39 -10.07 20.53
C THR A 77 -21.69 -8.68 21.08
N GLY A 78 -21.79 -8.51 22.42
CA GLY A 78 -21.87 -7.19 23.07
C GLY A 78 -22.87 -6.23 22.40
N ASN A 79 -22.44 -4.98 22.22
CA ASN A 79 -23.17 -3.96 21.46
C ASN A 79 -22.77 -4.02 19.99
N PHE A 80 -23.65 -4.39 19.09
CA PHE A 80 -23.31 -4.51 17.68
C PHE A 80 -24.22 -3.72 16.74
N SER A 81 -23.67 -3.42 15.56
CA SER A 81 -24.35 -2.89 14.39
C SER A 81 -24.01 -3.76 13.19
N VAL A 82 -24.97 -4.03 12.32
CA VAL A 82 -24.77 -4.87 11.14
C VAL A 82 -25.74 -4.48 10.03
N ALA A 83 -25.28 -4.60 8.77
CA ALA A 83 -26.19 -4.60 7.64
C ALA A 83 -25.70 -5.54 6.53
N ILE A 84 -26.67 -6.05 5.77
CA ILE A 84 -26.50 -6.82 4.53
C ILE A 84 -27.21 -6.04 3.44
N ALA A 85 -26.52 -5.79 2.32
CA ALA A 85 -27.06 -5.05 1.20
C ALA A 85 -26.74 -5.73 -0.13
N ALA A 86 -27.57 -5.47 -1.13
CA ALA A 86 -27.28 -5.82 -2.51
C ALA A 86 -26.13 -4.95 -3.06
N ALA A 87 -25.55 -5.33 -4.21
CA ALA A 87 -24.46 -4.60 -4.84
C ALA A 87 -24.80 -3.15 -5.21
N ASP A 88 -26.08 -2.83 -5.41
CA ASP A 88 -26.57 -1.47 -5.66
C ASP A 88 -26.71 -0.62 -4.38
N GLY A 89 -26.50 -1.24 -3.20
CA GLY A 89 -26.64 -0.60 -1.89
C GLY A 89 -28.01 -0.76 -1.25
N THR A 90 -28.99 -1.44 -1.91
CA THR A 90 -30.29 -1.73 -1.32
C THR A 90 -30.14 -2.66 -0.10
N ILE A 91 -30.53 -2.18 1.08
CA ILE A 91 -30.42 -2.93 2.32
C ILE A 91 -31.47 -4.03 2.38
N ALA A 92 -31.02 -5.28 2.55
CA ALA A 92 -31.89 -6.46 2.69
C ALA A 92 -32.23 -6.77 4.15
N ALA A 93 -31.30 -6.53 5.09
CA ALA A 93 -31.53 -6.68 6.52
C ALA A 93 -30.51 -5.84 7.30
N GLU A 94 -30.92 -5.36 8.49
CA GLU A 94 -30.03 -4.50 9.29
C GLU A 94 -30.37 -4.55 10.78
N ARG A 95 -29.43 -4.14 11.61
CA ARG A 95 -29.64 -3.85 13.03
C ARG A 95 -28.72 -2.72 13.49
N ASN A 96 -29.30 -1.72 14.19
CA ASN A 96 -28.61 -0.57 14.76
C ASN A 96 -27.82 0.23 13.71
N LEU A 97 -28.37 0.42 12.53
CA LEU A 97 -27.73 1.05 11.35
C LEU A 97 -27.15 2.43 11.68
N ASP A 98 -27.91 3.25 12.41
CA ASP A 98 -27.58 4.64 12.75
C ASP A 98 -26.77 4.79 14.03
N THR A 99 -26.40 3.69 14.69
CA THR A 99 -25.62 3.75 15.91
C THR A 99 -24.13 3.92 15.57
N GLU A 100 -23.53 4.95 16.15
CA GLU A 100 -22.10 5.19 16.01
C GLU A 100 -21.29 4.12 16.76
N ARG A 101 -20.35 3.48 16.06
CA ARG A 101 -19.52 2.40 16.58
C ARG A 101 -18.05 2.67 16.31
N GLU A 102 -17.20 2.10 17.14
CA GLU A 102 -15.76 2.07 16.92
C GLU A 102 -15.42 0.96 15.91
N PRO A 103 -14.86 1.32 14.73
CA PRO A 103 -14.69 0.39 13.63
C PRO A 103 -13.33 -0.33 13.63
N ALA A 104 -12.41 0.08 14.48
CA ALA A 104 -11.02 -0.37 14.44
C ALA A 104 -10.44 -0.27 13.02
N SER A 105 -9.63 -1.23 12.59
CA SER A 105 -8.94 -1.20 11.28
C SER A 105 -9.84 -1.32 10.06
N THR A 106 -11.18 -1.44 10.18
CA THR A 106 -12.04 -1.25 9.00
C THR A 106 -12.03 0.20 8.52
N THR A 107 -11.59 1.16 9.35
CA THR A 107 -11.28 2.54 8.97
C THR A 107 -10.35 2.62 7.78
N LYS A 108 -9.40 1.67 7.62
CA LYS A 108 -8.45 1.67 6.52
C LYS A 108 -9.09 1.60 5.13
N THR A 109 -10.33 1.11 5.02
CA THR A 109 -11.06 1.15 3.75
C THR A 109 -11.45 2.57 3.37
N LEU A 110 -11.75 3.44 4.35
CA LEU A 110 -12.03 4.85 4.10
C LEU A 110 -10.77 5.59 3.63
N THR A 111 -9.64 5.29 4.26
CA THR A 111 -8.34 5.86 3.88
C THR A 111 -7.90 5.39 2.50
N ALA A 112 -8.05 4.10 2.20
CA ALA A 112 -7.76 3.54 0.89
C ALA A 112 -8.66 4.18 -0.19
N PHE A 113 -9.97 4.29 0.08
CA PHE A 113 -10.91 4.99 -0.79
C PHE A 113 -10.46 6.43 -1.08
N ALA A 114 -10.08 7.19 -0.05
CA ALA A 114 -9.61 8.55 -0.24
C ALA A 114 -8.33 8.62 -1.08
N ALA A 115 -7.40 7.69 -0.87
CA ALA A 115 -6.15 7.64 -1.61
C ALA A 115 -6.35 7.28 -3.08
N VAL A 116 -7.17 6.27 -3.42
CA VAL A 116 -7.41 5.89 -4.84
C VAL A 116 -8.11 6.99 -5.64
N HIS A 117 -8.93 7.82 -4.99
CA HIS A 117 -9.60 8.95 -5.63
C HIS A 117 -8.74 10.22 -5.72
N THR A 118 -7.51 10.19 -5.19
CA THR A 118 -6.66 11.38 -5.11
C THR A 118 -5.28 11.18 -5.72
N LEU A 119 -4.69 10.00 -5.53
CA LEU A 119 -3.32 9.69 -5.91
C LEU A 119 -3.27 8.96 -7.26
N GLU A 120 -2.15 9.15 -7.98
CA GLU A 120 -1.84 8.32 -9.14
C GLU A 120 -1.35 6.94 -8.68
N MET A 121 -2.24 5.94 -8.68
CA MET A 121 -1.98 4.62 -8.08
C MET A 121 -0.93 3.79 -8.84
N SER A 122 -0.58 4.15 -10.07
CA SER A 122 0.54 3.57 -10.83
C SER A 122 1.89 4.21 -10.49
N GLY A 123 1.89 5.33 -9.76
CA GLY A 123 3.09 6.02 -9.29
C GLY A 123 3.84 5.24 -8.24
N THR A 124 5.10 5.63 -8.01
CA THR A 124 6.01 5.02 -7.02
C THR A 124 6.48 6.06 -6.01
N LEU A 125 6.93 5.59 -4.86
CA LEU A 125 7.65 6.39 -3.88
C LEU A 125 9.14 6.18 -4.11
N ASP A 126 9.85 7.27 -4.39
CA ASP A 126 11.25 7.20 -4.76
C ASP A 126 12.15 7.47 -3.54
N THR A 127 13.33 6.85 -3.52
CA THR A 127 14.43 7.23 -2.63
C THR A 127 15.59 7.62 -3.50
N GLU A 128 16.07 8.85 -3.33
CA GLU A 128 16.95 9.53 -4.26
C GLU A 128 18.23 10.00 -3.57
N VAL A 129 19.32 10.12 -4.34
CA VAL A 129 20.59 10.69 -3.88
C VAL A 129 20.97 11.83 -4.79
N TYR A 130 21.17 12.99 -4.20
CA TYR A 130 21.62 14.21 -4.85
C TYR A 130 23.07 14.52 -4.50
N LEU A 131 23.83 15.07 -5.44
CA LEU A 131 25.20 15.54 -5.21
C LEU A 131 25.19 17.06 -5.14
N THR A 132 25.53 17.61 -3.98
CA THR A 132 25.67 19.05 -3.72
C THR A 132 27.13 19.41 -3.50
N HIS A 133 27.47 20.67 -3.65
CA HIS A 133 28.83 21.23 -3.36
C HIS A 133 29.99 20.43 -3.99
N ALA A 134 29.80 19.89 -5.20
CA ALA A 134 30.71 18.96 -5.85
C ALA A 134 32.16 19.51 -5.98
N ASP A 135 32.33 20.82 -6.14
CA ASP A 135 33.63 21.47 -6.38
C ASP A 135 34.39 21.87 -5.10
N THR A 136 33.70 21.94 -3.96
CA THR A 136 34.28 22.47 -2.71
C THR A 136 34.34 21.47 -1.58
N SER A 137 33.19 20.85 -1.28
CA SER A 137 33.05 19.85 -0.24
C SER A 137 31.94 18.88 -0.67
N PRO A 138 32.26 17.86 -1.48
CA PRO A 138 31.25 16.97 -2.05
C PRO A 138 30.35 16.39 -0.98
N THR A 139 29.07 16.75 -1.03
CA THR A 139 28.04 16.25 -0.11
C THR A 139 26.98 15.50 -0.92
N ILE A 140 26.61 14.33 -0.47
CA ILE A 140 25.43 13.62 -0.99
C ILE A 140 24.28 13.78 -0.01
N VAL A 141 23.10 14.06 -0.54
CA VAL A 141 21.86 14.12 0.24
C VAL A 141 21.01 12.93 -0.10
N LEU A 142 20.74 12.07 0.89
CA LEU A 142 19.78 10.99 0.81
C LEU A 142 18.40 11.56 1.11
N GLN A 143 17.51 11.55 0.11
CA GLN A 143 16.16 12.10 0.21
C GLN A 143 15.12 11.02 -0.03
N GLY A 144 14.15 10.87 0.87
CA GLY A 144 13.03 9.97 0.75
C GLY A 144 11.75 10.68 0.33
N HIS A 145 10.91 9.97 -0.42
CA HIS A 145 9.59 10.45 -0.85
C HIS A 145 8.45 9.59 -0.28
N GLY A 146 8.67 8.94 0.86
CA GLY A 146 7.66 8.17 1.59
C GLY A 146 7.76 6.66 1.43
N ASP A 147 8.82 6.11 0.81
CA ASP A 147 8.99 4.65 0.77
C ASP A 147 9.38 4.11 2.14
N MET A 148 8.38 3.64 2.88
CA MET A 148 8.59 2.99 4.17
C MET A 148 8.77 1.46 4.06
N LEU A 149 8.89 0.92 2.85
CA LEU A 149 9.12 -0.50 2.59
C LEU A 149 10.45 -0.77 1.87
N LEU A 150 11.47 0.06 2.08
CA LEU A 150 12.81 -0.18 1.54
C LEU A 150 13.38 -1.51 2.04
N GLY A 151 14.14 -2.20 1.19
CA GLY A 151 14.97 -3.32 1.59
C GLY A 151 16.40 -2.90 1.90
N GLU A 152 17.09 -3.63 2.77
CA GLU A 152 18.53 -3.45 2.98
C GLU A 152 19.35 -3.94 1.77
N GLY A 153 18.83 -4.94 1.04
CA GLY A 153 19.50 -5.63 -0.06
C GLY A 153 19.43 -4.94 -1.41
N GLN A 154 19.57 -5.73 -2.46
CA GLN A 154 19.31 -5.31 -3.83
C GLN A 154 17.81 -5.14 -4.05
N ASN A 155 17.44 -4.37 -5.10
CA ASN A 155 16.05 -4.31 -5.54
C ASN A 155 15.48 -5.72 -5.75
N ASP A 156 14.30 -5.96 -5.21
CA ASP A 156 13.62 -7.26 -5.37
C ASP A 156 12.26 -7.07 -6.09
N PRO A 157 12.21 -7.30 -7.40
CA PRO A 157 10.96 -7.14 -8.16
C PRO A 157 9.89 -8.18 -7.82
N SER A 158 10.20 -9.22 -7.06
CA SER A 158 9.26 -10.28 -6.68
C SER A 158 8.48 -9.99 -5.40
N HIS A 159 8.92 -8.99 -4.62
CA HIS A 159 8.30 -8.59 -3.36
C HIS A 159 7.80 -7.14 -3.43
N ILE A 160 6.87 -6.79 -2.58
CA ILE A 160 6.41 -5.40 -2.37
C ILE A 160 7.33 -4.74 -1.35
N ASN A 161 7.52 -5.38 -0.20
CA ASN A 161 8.47 -4.96 0.81
C ASN A 161 9.90 -5.32 0.34
N GLY A 162 10.76 -4.31 0.20
CA GLY A 162 12.11 -4.47 -0.37
C GLY A 162 12.17 -4.36 -1.90
N ARG A 163 11.08 -3.96 -2.58
CA ARG A 163 11.08 -3.68 -4.02
C ARG A 163 12.21 -2.73 -4.38
N ALA A 164 12.35 -1.63 -3.65
CA ALA A 164 13.48 -0.71 -3.69
C ALA A 164 14.49 -1.13 -2.64
N GLY A 165 15.76 -1.35 -3.04
CA GLY A 165 16.82 -1.83 -2.17
C GLY A 165 17.94 -0.81 -1.98
N LEU A 166 18.33 -0.57 -0.72
CA LEU A 166 19.41 0.34 -0.37
C LEU A 166 20.78 -0.10 -0.92
N ALA A 167 21.01 -1.42 -1.08
CA ALA A 167 22.26 -1.90 -1.70
C ALA A 167 22.33 -1.53 -3.19
N THR A 168 21.21 -1.57 -3.92
CA THR A 168 21.15 -1.06 -5.30
C THR A 168 21.40 0.44 -5.33
N LEU A 169 20.78 1.20 -4.44
CA LEU A 169 20.98 2.64 -4.35
C LEU A 169 22.45 2.99 -4.07
N ALA A 170 23.07 2.31 -3.10
CA ALA A 170 24.48 2.53 -2.76
C ALA A 170 25.43 2.17 -3.91
N GLN A 171 25.18 1.07 -4.61
CA GLN A 171 25.95 0.66 -5.77
C GLN A 171 25.88 1.71 -6.88
N ASN A 172 24.68 2.19 -7.22
CA ASN A 172 24.47 3.22 -8.25
C ASN A 172 25.11 4.55 -7.85
N THR A 173 25.00 4.92 -6.58
CA THR A 173 25.64 6.13 -6.02
C THR A 173 27.16 6.04 -6.13
N ALA A 174 27.74 4.94 -5.66
CA ALA A 174 29.20 4.74 -5.73
C ALA A 174 29.73 4.74 -7.18
N GLN A 175 29.00 4.13 -8.11
CA GLN A 175 29.33 4.17 -9.52
C GLN A 175 29.32 5.61 -10.06
N SER A 176 28.29 6.38 -9.74
CA SER A 176 28.16 7.79 -10.16
C SER A 176 29.26 8.68 -9.58
N LEU A 177 29.65 8.45 -8.33
CA LEU A 177 30.75 9.18 -7.67
C LEU A 177 32.11 8.86 -8.32
N ARG A 178 32.40 7.57 -8.56
CA ARG A 178 33.65 7.15 -9.23
C ARG A 178 33.81 7.72 -10.63
N GLN A 179 32.72 7.80 -11.41
CA GLN A 179 32.71 8.44 -12.73
C GLN A 179 33.11 9.92 -12.67
N ARG A 180 32.92 10.54 -11.51
CA ARG A 180 33.31 11.93 -11.22
C ARG A 180 34.67 12.06 -10.52
N GLY A 181 35.38 10.93 -10.30
CA GLY A 181 36.65 10.89 -9.61
C GLY A 181 36.55 11.14 -8.10
N MET A 182 35.36 10.86 -7.50
CA MET A 182 35.08 11.08 -6.07
C MET A 182 35.08 9.74 -5.34
N ASP A 183 35.90 9.61 -4.31
CA ASP A 183 35.95 8.45 -3.41
C ASP A 183 35.65 8.81 -1.93
N GLN A 184 35.44 10.10 -1.67
CA GLN A 184 35.08 10.63 -0.36
C GLN A 184 33.98 11.67 -0.50
N VAL A 185 32.95 11.56 0.35
CA VAL A 185 31.81 12.47 0.41
C VAL A 185 31.31 12.64 1.85
N ALA A 186 30.62 13.74 2.10
CA ALA A 186 29.76 13.86 3.28
C ALA A 186 28.35 13.34 2.95
N LEU A 187 27.65 12.76 3.92
CA LEU A 187 26.26 12.30 3.81
C LEU A 187 25.35 13.14 4.69
N ALA A 188 24.39 13.80 4.08
CA ALA A 188 23.25 14.42 4.74
C ALA A 188 21.97 13.62 4.43
N VAL A 189 20.96 13.76 5.29
CA VAL A 189 19.66 13.07 5.17
C VAL A 189 18.56 14.11 5.16
N ASP A 190 17.69 14.04 4.17
CA ASP A 190 16.50 14.87 4.09
C ASP A 190 15.25 14.02 4.38
N ASP A 191 14.77 14.11 5.62
CA ASP A 191 13.53 13.51 6.13
C ASP A 191 12.45 14.57 6.37
N SER A 192 12.52 15.70 5.70
CA SER A 192 11.63 16.83 5.95
C SER A 192 10.23 16.69 5.33
N LEU A 193 10.02 15.70 4.45
CA LEU A 193 8.80 15.56 3.65
C LEU A 193 7.52 15.60 4.50
N PHE A 194 7.52 14.92 5.65
CA PHE A 194 6.34 14.80 6.50
C PHE A 194 6.36 15.72 7.73
N GLY A 195 7.39 16.58 7.85
CA GLY A 195 7.50 17.53 8.96
C GLY A 195 7.57 16.86 10.34
N ASP A 196 7.37 17.67 11.38
CA ASP A 196 7.49 17.23 12.78
C ASP A 196 6.17 16.63 13.32
N ASP A 197 5.02 16.94 12.69
CA ASP A 197 3.70 16.40 13.08
C ASP A 197 3.43 15.07 12.35
N ASN A 198 4.20 14.04 12.72
CA ASN A 198 4.25 12.73 12.07
C ASN A 198 3.72 11.58 12.94
N THR A 199 3.20 11.89 14.13
CA THR A 199 2.54 10.95 15.04
C THR A 199 1.54 11.71 15.92
N SER A 200 0.67 10.97 16.65
CA SER A 200 -0.25 11.54 17.61
C SER A 200 -0.26 10.79 18.93
N THR A 201 -0.56 11.46 20.03
CA THR A 201 -0.71 10.83 21.34
C THR A 201 -1.76 9.72 21.33
N ALA A 202 -2.82 9.87 20.53
CA ALA A 202 -3.88 8.88 20.43
C ALA A 202 -3.42 7.58 19.76
N LEU A 203 -2.54 7.66 18.75
CA LEU A 203 -1.90 6.49 18.15
C LEU A 203 -0.98 5.78 19.14
N GLU A 204 -0.16 6.55 19.87
CA GLU A 204 0.80 5.99 20.83
C GLU A 204 0.12 5.26 22.01
N GLN A 205 -1.08 5.65 22.40
CA GLN A 205 -1.83 4.98 23.48
C GLN A 205 -2.18 3.52 23.17
N ASN A 206 -2.29 3.14 21.91
CA ASN A 206 -2.58 1.78 21.47
C ASN A 206 -1.40 1.10 20.76
N ASN A 207 -0.18 1.63 20.95
CA ASN A 207 1.05 1.15 20.34
C ASN A 207 1.90 0.36 21.33
N ASP A 208 1.31 -0.63 21.97
CA ASP A 208 1.98 -1.44 23.00
C ASP A 208 3.29 -2.06 22.48
N GLY A 209 4.38 -1.79 23.18
CA GLY A 209 5.72 -2.29 22.83
C GLY A 209 6.26 -1.78 21.50
N ASP A 210 5.75 -0.65 21.01
CA ASP A 210 6.10 -0.08 19.70
C ASP A 210 5.94 -1.08 18.53
N ALA A 211 4.97 -1.98 18.62
CA ALA A 211 4.81 -3.06 17.65
C ALA A 211 3.72 -2.80 16.58
N MET A 212 2.85 -1.80 16.80
CA MET A 212 1.68 -1.57 15.94
C MET A 212 1.81 -0.39 15.00
N TYR A 213 2.71 0.56 15.32
CA TYR A 213 2.85 1.81 14.58
C TYR A 213 4.23 2.43 14.81
N THR A 214 4.79 3.05 13.78
CA THR A 214 5.95 3.94 13.89
C THR A 214 5.61 5.31 13.29
N PRO A 215 6.20 6.42 13.80
CA PRO A 215 5.99 7.75 13.20
C PRO A 215 6.25 7.77 11.72
N LEU A 216 5.47 8.57 10.99
CA LEU A 216 5.68 8.74 9.56
C LEU A 216 7.07 9.31 9.29
N SER A 217 7.74 8.76 8.30
CA SER A 217 9.06 9.15 7.85
C SER A 217 9.12 9.11 6.34
N SER A 218 9.99 9.92 5.73
CA SER A 218 10.17 9.94 4.28
C SER A 218 10.75 8.64 3.74
N MET A 219 11.35 7.82 4.60
CA MET A 219 11.93 6.52 4.26
C MET A 219 12.03 5.61 5.50
N ALA A 220 11.85 4.31 5.29
CA ALA A 220 12.08 3.30 6.32
C ALA A 220 12.45 1.96 5.69
N VAL A 221 13.37 1.24 6.31
CA VAL A 221 13.65 -0.16 5.94
C VAL A 221 12.59 -1.04 6.59
N ASP A 222 11.91 -1.88 5.81
CA ASP A 222 10.92 -2.87 6.28
C ASP A 222 9.87 -2.26 7.24
N GLY A 223 9.40 -1.05 6.98
CA GLY A 223 8.45 -0.36 7.86
C GLY A 223 8.99 -0.11 9.27
N GLY A 224 10.29 -0.08 9.44
CA GLY A 224 10.94 0.05 10.74
C GLY A 224 11.01 -1.24 11.56
N ARG A 225 10.65 -2.41 11.02
CA ARG A 225 10.63 -3.68 11.75
C ARG A 225 12.01 -4.18 12.13
N MET A 226 12.24 -4.35 13.42
CA MET A 226 13.49 -4.91 13.95
C MET A 226 13.40 -6.44 14.03
N ARG A 227 13.61 -7.11 12.89
CA ARG A 227 13.40 -8.56 12.72
C ARG A 227 14.55 -9.43 13.22
N TYR A 228 15.10 -9.18 14.38
CA TYR A 228 16.22 -9.95 14.94
C TYR A 228 15.95 -11.47 14.96
N GLY A 229 16.46 -12.19 13.96
CA GLY A 229 16.33 -13.65 13.87
C GLY A 229 14.96 -14.16 13.49
N LEU A 230 14.02 -13.30 13.06
CA LEU A 230 12.73 -13.66 12.51
C LEU A 230 12.83 -14.03 11.02
N THR A 231 11.70 -14.39 10.41
CA THR A 231 11.61 -14.89 9.05
C THR A 231 12.39 -14.06 8.03
N ALA A 232 12.93 -14.74 7.02
CA ALA A 232 13.59 -14.09 5.88
C ALA A 232 12.61 -13.62 4.79
N ASP A 233 11.33 -14.03 4.82
CA ASP A 233 10.32 -13.57 3.85
C ASP A 233 9.93 -12.12 4.17
N PRO A 234 10.25 -11.15 3.29
CA PRO A 234 9.98 -9.74 3.53
C PRO A 234 8.47 -9.42 3.58
N ASP A 235 7.64 -10.21 2.91
CA ASP A 235 6.19 -10.03 2.89
C ASP A 235 5.48 -10.84 4.01
N ALA A 236 6.22 -11.50 4.92
CA ALA A 236 5.64 -12.21 6.05
C ALA A 236 5.31 -11.26 7.22
N PHE A 237 4.06 -11.29 7.68
CA PHE A 237 3.51 -10.45 8.74
C PHE A 237 2.79 -11.28 9.82
N THR A 238 3.38 -12.41 10.18
CA THR A 238 2.85 -13.27 11.25
C THR A 238 3.40 -12.89 12.62
N ASP A 239 4.53 -12.18 12.62
CA ASP A 239 5.21 -11.71 13.82
C ASP A 239 5.06 -10.19 13.94
N TYR A 240 5.00 -9.67 15.14
CA TYR A 240 4.90 -8.26 15.46
C TYR A 240 6.17 -7.80 16.21
N PRO A 241 7.30 -7.64 15.50
CA PRO A 241 8.51 -7.14 16.13
C PRO A 241 8.33 -5.68 16.52
N THR A 242 9.10 -5.22 17.49
CA THR A 242 9.20 -3.79 17.78
C THR A 242 9.63 -3.02 16.53
N LEU A 243 9.03 -1.86 16.33
CA LEU A 243 9.34 -0.95 15.22
C LEU A 243 10.31 0.13 15.69
N SER A 244 11.28 0.46 14.86
CA SER A 244 12.18 1.59 15.12
C SER A 244 11.39 2.91 15.12
N ARG A 245 11.79 3.81 16.00
CA ARG A 245 11.23 5.17 16.10
C ARG A 245 12.05 6.21 15.31
N THR A 246 13.16 5.78 14.66
CA THR A 246 14.14 6.63 13.96
C THR A 246 14.44 6.11 12.55
N THR A 247 13.38 5.73 11.84
CA THR A 247 13.44 4.94 10.60
C THR A 247 14.29 5.58 9.49
N ALA A 248 14.22 6.91 9.29
CA ALA A 248 15.06 7.61 8.31
C ALA A 248 16.55 7.57 8.70
N SER A 249 16.85 7.74 9.98
CA SER A 249 18.23 7.64 10.49
C SER A 249 18.78 6.24 10.32
N ASP A 250 17.98 5.21 10.58
CA ASP A 250 18.37 3.80 10.42
C ASP A 250 18.63 3.46 8.95
N ALA A 251 17.76 3.94 8.05
CA ALA A 251 17.94 3.78 6.61
C ALA A 251 19.24 4.47 6.14
N ALA A 252 19.52 5.66 6.64
CA ALA A 252 20.75 6.41 6.32
C ALA A 252 22.00 5.69 6.85
N GLN A 253 21.94 5.10 8.04
CA GLN A 253 23.05 4.33 8.59
C GLN A 253 23.33 3.06 7.77
N THR A 254 22.26 2.36 7.35
CA THR A 254 22.35 1.22 6.44
C THR A 254 22.98 1.64 5.10
N PHE A 255 22.48 2.72 4.49
CA PHE A 255 22.99 3.25 3.24
C PHE A 255 24.47 3.65 3.34
N ARG A 256 24.88 4.34 4.42
CA ARG A 256 26.28 4.67 4.72
C ARG A 256 27.16 3.42 4.74
N SER A 257 26.73 2.40 5.48
CA SER A 257 27.48 1.14 5.61
C SER A 257 27.67 0.47 4.25
N LEU A 258 26.63 0.47 3.43
CA LEU A 258 26.66 -0.07 2.06
C LEU A 258 27.57 0.74 1.13
N LEU A 259 27.59 2.08 1.21
CA LEU A 259 28.51 2.92 0.47
C LEU A 259 29.98 2.64 0.85
N THR A 260 30.23 2.47 2.16
CA THR A 260 31.57 2.12 2.66
C THR A 260 32.03 0.77 2.12
N GLN A 261 31.14 -0.23 2.07
CA GLN A 261 31.43 -1.52 1.42
C GLN A 261 31.72 -1.38 -0.07
N GLN A 262 31.16 -0.37 -0.72
CA GLN A 262 31.49 -0.02 -2.10
C GLN A 262 32.82 0.77 -2.22
N GLY A 263 33.56 1.02 -1.14
CA GLY A 263 34.83 1.71 -1.14
C GLY A 263 34.72 3.24 -1.18
N ILE A 264 33.58 3.82 -0.83
CA ILE A 264 33.39 5.26 -0.67
C ILE A 264 33.62 5.63 0.80
N THR A 265 34.48 6.60 1.07
CA THR A 265 34.65 7.16 2.42
C THR A 265 33.52 8.15 2.69
N VAL A 266 32.74 7.90 3.76
CA VAL A 266 31.55 8.71 4.09
C VAL A 266 31.74 9.38 5.45
N THR A 267 31.62 10.71 5.48
CA THR A 267 31.55 11.52 6.71
C THR A 267 30.14 12.03 6.95
N ASP A 268 29.85 12.56 8.14
CA ASP A 268 28.54 13.13 8.42
C ASP A 268 28.40 14.57 7.95
N SER A 269 27.21 14.93 7.50
CA SER A 269 26.77 16.30 7.25
C SER A 269 25.32 16.46 7.67
N SER A 270 24.95 17.64 8.13
CA SER A 270 23.55 18.06 8.31
C SER A 270 23.09 19.04 7.22
N ASP A 271 23.95 19.33 6.25
CA ASP A 271 23.67 20.30 5.19
C ASP A 271 22.91 19.65 4.04
N THR A 272 21.61 19.90 3.97
CA THR A 272 20.71 19.49 2.89
C THR A 272 20.50 20.61 1.86
N SER A 273 21.18 21.75 2.00
CA SER A 273 21.00 22.89 1.12
C SER A 273 21.45 22.60 -0.33
N GLY A 274 20.80 23.24 -1.27
CA GLY A 274 21.14 23.12 -2.68
C GLY A 274 20.62 21.86 -3.37
N THR A 275 19.87 20.98 -2.70
CA THR A 275 19.31 19.74 -3.28
C THR A 275 18.47 20.02 -4.52
N GLU A 276 17.59 21.03 -4.49
CA GLU A 276 16.73 21.39 -5.62
C GLU A 276 17.50 21.83 -6.88
N ALA A 277 18.69 22.43 -6.70
CA ALA A 277 19.54 22.89 -7.80
C ALA A 277 20.58 21.86 -8.23
N SER A 278 20.60 20.68 -7.60
CA SER A 278 21.67 19.70 -7.73
C SER A 278 21.30 18.54 -8.66
N ALA A 279 22.34 17.85 -9.14
CA ALA A 279 22.14 16.66 -9.96
C ALA A 279 21.75 15.47 -9.09
N ARG A 280 20.62 14.85 -9.39
CA ARG A 280 20.30 13.51 -8.88
C ARG A 280 21.29 12.51 -9.49
N ILE A 281 22.00 11.78 -8.65
CA ILE A 281 23.04 10.83 -9.09
C ILE A 281 22.64 9.37 -8.97
N ALA A 282 21.63 9.06 -8.16
CA ALA A 282 21.06 7.71 -8.04
C ALA A 282 19.60 7.79 -7.60
N LYS A 283 18.85 6.73 -7.88
CA LYS A 283 17.45 6.54 -7.48
C LYS A 283 17.09 5.07 -7.43
N VAL A 284 16.23 4.71 -6.48
CA VAL A 284 15.42 3.48 -6.46
C VAL A 284 13.96 3.85 -6.25
N SER A 285 13.05 2.98 -6.68
CA SER A 285 11.61 3.23 -6.63
C SER A 285 10.88 2.07 -5.96
N SER A 286 9.93 2.37 -5.10
CA SER A 286 9.06 1.38 -4.45
C SER A 286 8.27 0.55 -5.46
N ALA A 287 7.49 -0.40 -4.97
CA ALA A 287 6.36 -0.93 -5.72
C ALA A 287 5.38 0.20 -6.08
N PRO A 288 4.57 0.06 -7.14
CA PRO A 288 3.49 1.02 -7.42
C PRO A 288 2.53 1.16 -6.24
N LEU A 289 1.94 2.34 -6.07
CA LEU A 289 1.07 2.64 -4.93
C LEU A 289 -0.11 1.67 -4.79
N ASN A 290 -0.66 1.15 -5.89
CA ASN A 290 -1.70 0.13 -5.82
C ASN A 290 -1.22 -1.16 -5.14
N GLU A 291 0.02 -1.60 -5.39
CA GLU A 291 0.60 -2.77 -4.72
C GLU A 291 0.90 -2.48 -3.25
N VAL A 292 1.44 -1.28 -2.93
CA VAL A 292 1.68 -0.85 -1.54
C VAL A 292 0.36 -0.75 -0.77
N MET A 293 -0.71 -0.26 -1.41
CA MET A 293 -2.04 -0.21 -0.80
C MET A 293 -2.61 -1.60 -0.55
N ALA A 294 -2.49 -2.51 -1.52
CA ALA A 294 -2.91 -3.89 -1.33
C ALA A 294 -2.16 -4.56 -0.18
N PHE A 295 -0.87 -4.27 -0.04
CA PHE A 295 -0.06 -4.70 1.08
C PHE A 295 -0.58 -4.13 2.42
N MET A 296 -0.82 -2.83 2.50
CA MET A 296 -1.38 -2.14 3.66
C MET A 296 -2.71 -2.76 4.13
N LEU A 297 -3.65 -2.98 3.20
CA LEU A 297 -4.97 -3.55 3.52
C LEU A 297 -4.87 -5.01 3.95
N ARG A 298 -4.06 -5.81 3.24
CA ARG A 298 -3.87 -7.26 3.49
C ARG A 298 -3.26 -7.54 4.85
N HIS A 299 -2.26 -6.75 5.23
CA HIS A 299 -1.57 -6.89 6.52
C HIS A 299 -2.17 -6.00 7.61
N SER A 300 -3.11 -5.13 7.25
CA SER A 300 -3.71 -4.15 8.17
C SER A 300 -2.65 -3.21 8.79
N ASP A 301 -1.66 -2.81 7.99
CA ASP A 301 -0.54 -1.99 8.44
C ASP A 301 -1.01 -0.58 8.81
N ASN A 302 -0.77 -0.19 10.06
CA ASN A 302 -1.23 1.09 10.57
C ASN A 302 -0.37 2.26 10.05
N THR A 303 0.94 2.07 10.00
CA THR A 303 1.86 3.10 9.52
C THR A 303 1.59 3.45 8.06
N LEU A 304 1.43 2.44 7.21
CA LEU A 304 1.12 2.66 5.79
C LEU A 304 -0.27 3.31 5.60
N ALA A 305 -1.23 3.05 6.49
CA ALA A 305 -2.53 3.72 6.42
C ALA A 305 -2.40 5.22 6.72
N GLU A 306 -1.66 5.59 7.76
CA GLU A 306 -1.36 7.00 8.04
C GLU A 306 -0.54 7.63 6.89
N LEU A 307 0.39 6.88 6.29
CA LEU A 307 1.14 7.33 5.11
C LEU A 307 0.23 7.67 3.93
N PHE A 308 -0.72 6.79 3.56
CA PHE A 308 -1.65 7.07 2.47
C PHE A 308 -2.52 8.29 2.74
N ALA A 309 -2.95 8.49 3.99
CA ALA A 309 -3.69 9.69 4.37
C ALA A 309 -2.82 10.96 4.25
N ARG A 310 -1.55 10.92 4.70
CA ARG A 310 -0.59 12.01 4.57
C ARG A 310 -0.33 12.35 3.10
N LEU A 311 -0.09 11.37 2.25
CA LEU A 311 0.09 11.58 0.81
C LEU A 311 -1.15 12.21 0.17
N THR A 312 -2.34 11.78 0.61
CA THR A 312 -3.61 12.36 0.17
C THR A 312 -3.74 13.82 0.60
N ALA A 313 -3.43 14.16 1.86
CA ALA A 313 -3.46 15.52 2.38
C ALA A 313 -2.50 16.45 1.63
N LEU A 314 -1.27 16.00 1.41
CA LEU A 314 -0.26 16.73 0.63
C LEU A 314 -0.72 16.95 -0.81
N LYS A 315 -1.29 15.94 -1.46
CA LYS A 315 -1.81 16.04 -2.83
C LYS A 315 -2.94 17.05 -2.96
N LEU A 316 -3.79 17.15 -1.93
CA LEU A 316 -4.91 18.11 -1.87
C LEU A 316 -4.47 19.50 -1.40
N GLY A 317 -3.20 19.69 -1.00
CA GLY A 317 -2.71 20.98 -0.49
C GLY A 317 -3.28 21.36 0.88
N LEU A 318 -3.72 20.39 1.68
CA LEU A 318 -4.33 20.65 3.00
C LEU A 318 -3.29 20.84 4.11
N GLY A 319 -2.04 20.51 3.84
CA GLY A 319 -0.96 20.66 4.80
C GLY A 319 -0.29 19.33 5.15
N ASN A 320 0.55 19.37 6.17
CA ASN A 320 1.46 18.29 6.56
C ASN A 320 1.32 18.01 8.06
N SER A 321 0.14 17.56 8.48
CA SER A 321 -0.19 17.29 9.88
C SER A 321 -1.19 16.14 10.00
N MET A 322 -1.26 15.52 11.19
CA MET A 322 -2.22 14.46 11.48
C MET A 322 -3.68 14.92 11.31
N ASP A 323 -3.97 16.18 11.65
CA ASP A 323 -5.30 16.77 11.44
C ASP A 323 -5.62 16.97 9.95
N ALA A 324 -4.62 17.38 9.14
CA ALA A 324 -4.78 17.50 7.70
C ALA A 324 -5.03 16.13 7.03
N ASP A 325 -4.43 15.06 7.53
CA ASP A 325 -4.63 13.70 7.07
C ASP A 325 -6.08 13.25 7.26
N ILE A 326 -6.63 13.46 8.46
CA ILE A 326 -8.04 13.20 8.79
C ILE A 326 -8.95 14.06 7.92
N GLN A 327 -8.66 15.35 7.78
CA GLN A 327 -9.43 16.26 6.95
C GLN A 327 -9.46 15.81 5.49
N ALA A 328 -8.32 15.35 4.94
CA ALA A 328 -8.21 14.85 3.57
C ALA A 328 -9.14 13.66 3.34
N VAL A 329 -9.10 12.65 4.22
CA VAL A 329 -9.96 11.47 4.10
C VAL A 329 -11.44 11.89 4.12
N VAL A 330 -11.86 12.69 5.11
CA VAL A 330 -13.26 13.13 5.22
C VAL A 330 -13.69 13.98 4.02
N GLN A 331 -12.82 14.84 3.50
CA GLN A 331 -13.11 15.67 2.33
C GLN A 331 -13.37 14.82 1.09
N VAL A 332 -12.52 13.81 0.82
CA VAL A 332 -12.68 12.93 -0.34
C VAL A 332 -13.94 12.07 -0.21
N LEU A 333 -14.23 11.54 0.97
CA LEU A 333 -15.48 10.78 1.22
C LEU A 333 -16.69 11.63 0.85
N ARG A 334 -16.77 12.88 1.34
CA ARG A 334 -17.88 13.79 1.04
C ARG A 334 -17.97 14.16 -0.44
N ALA A 335 -16.83 14.37 -1.09
CA ALA A 335 -16.79 14.70 -2.52
C ALA A 335 -17.30 13.58 -3.41
N ASN A 336 -17.31 12.35 -2.92
CA ASN A 336 -17.78 11.15 -3.62
C ASN A 336 -19.07 10.57 -3.03
N ASP A 337 -19.88 11.40 -2.38
CA ASP A 337 -21.20 11.04 -1.86
C ASP A 337 -21.19 9.86 -0.87
N ILE A 338 -20.06 9.61 -0.18
CA ILE A 338 -20.00 8.65 0.91
C ILE A 338 -20.60 9.28 2.17
N PRO A 339 -21.58 8.64 2.82
CA PRO A 339 -22.19 9.17 4.04
C PRO A 339 -21.16 9.38 5.16
N THR A 340 -21.09 10.60 5.69
CA THR A 340 -20.20 10.97 6.79
C THR A 340 -20.92 11.40 8.07
N ASP A 341 -22.23 11.18 8.14
CA ASP A 341 -23.01 11.44 9.35
C ASP A 341 -22.59 10.52 10.48
N GLY A 342 -22.19 11.09 11.62
CA GLY A 342 -21.63 10.33 12.74
C GLY A 342 -20.21 9.82 12.51
N LEU A 343 -19.53 10.24 11.43
CA LEU A 343 -18.13 9.94 11.23
C LEU A 343 -17.26 10.89 12.04
N HIS A 344 -16.48 10.32 12.95
CA HIS A 344 -15.43 11.00 13.69
C HIS A 344 -14.16 10.15 13.62
N LEU A 345 -13.10 10.64 13.01
CA LEU A 345 -11.82 9.98 12.91
C LEU A 345 -10.84 10.55 13.95
N THR A 346 -10.15 9.69 14.67
CA THR A 346 -9.02 10.01 15.55
C THR A 346 -7.69 9.59 14.95
N SER A 347 -7.73 8.74 13.93
CA SER A 347 -6.61 8.35 13.08
C SER A 347 -7.14 7.80 11.75
N CYS A 348 -6.29 7.71 10.76
CA CYS A 348 -6.63 7.18 9.45
C CYS A 348 -6.47 5.65 9.35
N SER A 349 -5.78 5.04 10.31
CA SER A 349 -5.61 3.59 10.45
C SER A 349 -6.71 2.92 11.27
N GLY A 350 -7.39 3.67 12.14
CA GLY A 350 -8.30 3.16 13.15
C GLY A 350 -7.59 2.49 14.33
N LEU A 351 -6.28 2.74 14.52
CA LEU A 351 -5.53 2.30 15.70
C LEU A 351 -5.86 3.14 16.92
N ALA A 352 -5.97 4.47 16.74
CA ALA A 352 -6.32 5.37 17.84
C ALA A 352 -7.77 5.14 18.27
N ALA A 353 -7.98 4.98 19.59
CA ALA A 353 -9.31 4.87 20.16
C ALA A 353 -10.12 6.13 19.93
N GLY A 354 -11.46 5.99 19.89
CA GLY A 354 -12.36 7.12 19.76
C GLY A 354 -12.86 7.40 18.35
N THR A 355 -12.32 6.75 17.31
CA THR A 355 -12.93 6.75 15.98
C THR A 355 -14.36 6.21 16.08
N ARG A 356 -15.32 6.88 15.44
CA ARG A 356 -16.73 6.49 15.39
C ARG A 356 -17.24 6.64 13.97
N LEU A 357 -18.07 5.68 13.55
CA LEU A 357 -18.80 5.75 12.29
C LEU A 357 -20.08 4.93 12.39
N ARG A 358 -20.96 5.14 11.40
CA ARG A 358 -22.17 4.34 11.20
C ARG A 358 -21.97 3.35 10.07
N ILE A 359 -22.72 2.25 10.08
CA ILE A 359 -22.64 1.20 9.06
C ILE A 359 -22.81 1.71 7.62
N PRO A 360 -23.69 2.70 7.32
CA PRO A 360 -23.84 3.23 5.96
C PRO A 360 -22.55 3.74 5.33
N THR A 361 -21.64 4.30 6.13
CA THR A 361 -20.31 4.75 5.63
C THR A 361 -19.49 3.59 5.06
N LEU A 362 -19.39 2.48 5.81
CA LEU A 362 -18.67 1.29 5.34
C LEU A 362 -19.34 0.63 4.14
N LEU A 363 -20.67 0.52 4.15
CA LEU A 363 -21.40 -0.06 3.01
C LEU A 363 -21.23 0.76 1.73
N ALA A 364 -21.25 2.09 1.82
CA ALA A 364 -21.07 2.95 0.66
C ALA A 364 -19.68 2.80 0.05
N VAL A 365 -18.63 2.68 0.89
CA VAL A 365 -17.28 2.36 0.42
C VAL A 365 -17.25 0.98 -0.26
N GLN A 366 -17.82 -0.05 0.37
CA GLN A 366 -17.87 -1.39 -0.23
C GLN A 366 -18.65 -1.41 -1.55
N ARG A 367 -19.70 -0.62 -1.68
CA ARG A 367 -20.46 -0.47 -2.92
C ARG A 367 -19.58 0.11 -4.04
N SER A 368 -18.80 1.15 -3.75
CA SER A 368 -17.88 1.73 -4.73
C SER A 368 -16.85 0.71 -5.21
N LEU A 369 -16.30 -0.10 -4.29
CA LEU A 369 -15.34 -1.16 -4.62
C LEU A 369 -15.89 -2.21 -5.57
N VAL A 370 -17.12 -2.65 -5.36
CA VAL A 370 -17.77 -3.66 -6.22
C VAL A 370 -18.09 -3.09 -7.61
N GLY A 371 -18.35 -1.80 -7.71
CA GLY A 371 -18.50 -1.09 -8.99
C GLY A 371 -17.21 -1.09 -9.83
N LEU A 372 -16.04 -1.27 -9.21
CA LEU A 372 -14.72 -1.16 -9.82
C LEU A 372 -14.47 0.20 -10.50
N ASP A 373 -15.22 1.20 -10.10
CA ASP A 373 -15.09 2.54 -10.61
C ASP A 373 -13.88 3.25 -9.95
N ASP A 374 -13.27 4.17 -10.68
CA ASP A 374 -12.27 5.14 -10.18
C ASP A 374 -11.19 4.60 -9.23
N GLY A 375 -10.59 3.44 -9.56
CA GLY A 375 -9.50 2.87 -8.77
C GLY A 375 -9.90 1.80 -7.75
N GLY A 376 -11.18 1.45 -7.64
CA GLY A 376 -11.68 0.40 -6.74
C GLY A 376 -10.99 -0.96 -6.90
N ALA A 377 -10.43 -1.25 -8.09
CA ALA A 377 -9.64 -2.45 -8.33
C ALA A 377 -8.41 -2.53 -7.42
N ALA A 378 -7.70 -1.42 -7.21
CA ALA A 378 -6.50 -1.38 -6.36
C ALA A 378 -6.84 -1.68 -4.89
N GLU A 379 -7.97 -1.16 -4.42
CA GLU A 379 -8.43 -1.40 -3.05
C GLU A 379 -8.93 -2.85 -2.86
N ILE A 380 -9.75 -3.36 -3.80
CA ILE A 380 -10.33 -4.71 -3.69
C ILE A 380 -9.26 -5.82 -3.70
N GLU A 381 -8.13 -5.61 -4.39
CA GLU A 381 -6.98 -6.52 -4.37
C GLU A 381 -6.33 -6.64 -3.00
N GLY A 382 -6.38 -5.57 -2.21
CA GLY A 382 -5.82 -5.52 -0.87
C GLY A 382 -6.70 -6.15 0.20
N LEU A 383 -7.99 -6.37 -0.06
CA LEU A 383 -8.88 -7.00 0.89
C LEU A 383 -8.46 -8.47 1.15
N SER A 384 -8.55 -8.87 2.41
CA SER A 384 -8.26 -10.25 2.80
C SER A 384 -9.30 -11.21 2.26
N VAL A 385 -8.86 -12.42 1.91
CA VAL A 385 -9.75 -13.50 1.47
C VAL A 385 -9.82 -14.57 2.56
N PRO A 386 -10.98 -14.77 3.20
CA PRO A 386 -11.15 -15.75 4.27
C PRO A 386 -10.66 -17.15 3.87
N GLY A 387 -9.88 -17.76 4.75
CA GLY A 387 -9.28 -19.07 4.52
C GLY A 387 -8.08 -19.10 3.56
N LEU A 388 -7.68 -17.96 2.95
CA LEU A 388 -6.63 -17.91 1.93
C LEU A 388 -5.55 -16.85 2.21
N THR A 389 -5.92 -15.58 2.37
CA THR A 389 -4.92 -14.48 2.43
C THR A 389 -5.21 -13.47 3.52
N GLY A 390 -4.16 -12.74 3.91
CA GLY A 390 -4.23 -11.58 4.79
C GLY A 390 -4.70 -11.89 6.20
N THR A 391 -5.22 -10.89 6.89
CA THR A 391 -5.69 -10.99 8.28
C THR A 391 -6.90 -11.91 8.45
N ALA A 392 -7.61 -12.23 7.37
CA ALA A 392 -8.72 -13.19 7.39
C ALA A 392 -8.30 -14.63 7.00
N ARG A 393 -7.01 -14.90 6.78
CA ARG A 393 -6.53 -16.23 6.36
C ARG A 393 -7.01 -17.38 7.25
N ASN A 394 -7.12 -17.14 8.54
CA ASN A 394 -7.54 -18.14 9.53
C ASN A 394 -9.02 -17.95 9.96
N ARG A 395 -9.79 -17.14 9.22
CA ARG A 395 -11.16 -16.76 9.55
C ARG A 395 -12.16 -17.37 8.55
N ALA A 396 -12.24 -18.69 8.50
CA ALA A 396 -13.26 -19.38 7.72
C ALA A 396 -13.94 -20.39 8.63
N ALA A 397 -15.19 -20.12 9.01
CA ALA A 397 -16.00 -21.03 9.83
C ALA A 397 -16.19 -22.39 9.15
N ASN A 398 -16.21 -22.39 7.82
CA ASN A 398 -16.28 -23.59 6.99
C ASN A 398 -15.65 -23.34 5.60
N ASP A 399 -15.59 -24.39 4.77
CA ASP A 399 -15.00 -24.29 3.43
C ASP A 399 -15.86 -23.52 2.43
N ASP A 400 -17.16 -23.36 2.70
CA ASP A 400 -18.14 -22.75 1.77
C ASP A 400 -17.83 -21.26 1.49
N ILE A 401 -17.21 -20.53 2.43
CA ILE A 401 -16.90 -19.11 2.26
C ILE A 401 -15.51 -18.86 1.64
N LYS A 402 -14.66 -19.89 1.58
CA LYS A 402 -13.28 -19.73 1.07
C LYS A 402 -13.28 -19.23 -0.38
N GLY A 403 -12.60 -18.12 -0.60
CA GLY A 403 -12.48 -17.51 -1.93
C GLY A 403 -13.71 -16.72 -2.39
N LEU A 404 -14.85 -16.79 -1.70
CA LEU A 404 -16.08 -16.08 -2.08
C LEU A 404 -16.16 -14.68 -1.48
N ALA A 405 -15.50 -14.43 -0.36
CA ALA A 405 -15.54 -13.13 0.31
C ALA A 405 -14.21 -12.37 0.16
N ARG A 406 -14.32 -11.05 0.15
CA ARG A 406 -13.22 -10.12 0.28
C ARG A 406 -13.54 -9.16 1.40
N VAL A 407 -12.67 -9.10 2.40
CA VAL A 407 -13.00 -8.42 3.66
C VAL A 407 -11.84 -7.62 4.22
N LYS A 408 -12.17 -6.56 4.95
CA LYS A 408 -11.27 -5.88 5.87
C LYS A 408 -11.68 -6.21 7.30
N THR A 409 -10.74 -6.70 8.09
CA THR A 409 -10.91 -6.99 9.51
C THR A 409 -10.62 -5.75 10.37
N GLY A 410 -11.29 -5.66 11.51
CA GLY A 410 -10.99 -4.66 12.54
C GLY A 410 -10.92 -5.33 13.92
N SER A 411 -9.88 -4.97 14.69
CA SER A 411 -9.69 -5.47 16.06
C SER A 411 -9.01 -4.39 16.91
N LEU A 412 -9.61 -4.08 18.04
CA LEU A 412 -9.05 -3.33 19.15
C LEU A 412 -9.52 -3.97 20.45
N GLY A 413 -9.08 -3.49 21.59
CA GLY A 413 -9.61 -3.96 22.88
C GLY A 413 -11.14 -3.82 22.94
N GLY A 414 -11.85 -4.95 23.09
CA GLY A 414 -13.31 -5.00 23.13
C GLY A 414 -14.02 -4.73 21.79
N VAL A 415 -13.28 -4.53 20.67
CA VAL A 415 -13.84 -4.25 19.34
C VAL A 415 -13.52 -5.36 18.36
N ARG A 416 -14.54 -5.85 17.65
CA ARG A 416 -14.40 -6.75 16.50
C ARG A 416 -15.26 -6.23 15.35
N ALA A 417 -14.66 -6.10 14.17
CA ALA A 417 -15.35 -5.59 13.00
C ALA A 417 -14.95 -6.35 11.74
N LEU A 418 -15.86 -6.42 10.81
CA LEU A 418 -15.64 -6.98 9.48
C LEU A 418 -16.53 -6.23 8.48
N ALA A 419 -15.93 -5.76 7.40
CA ALA A 419 -16.65 -5.16 6.28
C ALA A 419 -16.13 -5.71 4.97
N GLY A 420 -17.02 -5.91 4.01
CA GLY A 420 -16.61 -6.50 2.74
C GLY A 420 -17.77 -6.84 1.82
N ASN A 421 -17.43 -7.69 0.85
CA ASN A 421 -18.37 -8.22 -0.13
C ASN A 421 -18.25 -9.73 -0.25
N VAL A 422 -19.34 -10.37 -0.67
CA VAL A 422 -19.43 -11.83 -0.83
C VAL A 422 -20.06 -12.15 -2.18
N SER A 423 -19.41 -13.00 -2.95
CA SER A 423 -20.01 -13.64 -4.11
C SER A 423 -20.93 -14.77 -3.61
N ARG A 424 -22.21 -14.67 -3.91
CA ARG A 424 -23.19 -15.69 -3.52
C ARG A 424 -23.07 -16.95 -4.38
N GLU A 425 -23.41 -18.10 -3.84
CA GLU A 425 -23.47 -19.36 -4.60
C GLU A 425 -24.47 -19.26 -5.76
N HIS A 426 -25.61 -18.62 -5.51
CA HIS A 426 -26.67 -18.37 -6.49
C HIS A 426 -27.08 -16.90 -6.42
N GLY A 427 -26.63 -16.12 -7.37
CA GLY A 427 -26.91 -14.70 -7.42
C GLY A 427 -25.67 -13.86 -7.66
N GLY A 428 -25.78 -12.57 -7.43
CA GLY A 428 -24.68 -11.61 -7.58
C GLY A 428 -23.85 -11.47 -6.30
N VAL A 429 -23.14 -10.35 -6.25
CA VAL A 429 -22.38 -9.94 -5.07
C VAL A 429 -23.32 -9.27 -4.06
N LEU A 430 -23.12 -9.53 -2.79
CA LEU A 430 -23.69 -8.74 -1.71
C LEU A 430 -22.59 -7.98 -0.95
N LEU A 431 -23.01 -6.93 -0.26
CA LEU A 431 -22.20 -6.10 0.62
C LEU A 431 -22.61 -6.35 2.07
N PHE A 432 -21.65 -6.25 2.99
CA PHE A 432 -21.96 -6.31 4.41
C PHE A 432 -20.96 -5.51 5.24
N ALA A 433 -21.42 -5.08 6.40
CA ALA A 433 -20.55 -4.56 7.45
C ALA A 433 -21.13 -4.98 8.81
N VAL A 434 -20.25 -5.38 9.72
CA VAL A 434 -20.57 -5.71 11.10
C VAL A 434 -19.52 -5.10 12.02
N ILE A 435 -19.97 -4.47 13.10
CA ILE A 435 -19.13 -3.91 14.15
C ILE A 435 -19.71 -4.36 15.50
N VAL A 436 -18.88 -5.00 16.30
CA VAL A 436 -19.14 -5.37 17.70
C VAL A 436 -18.26 -4.50 18.58
N ASN A 437 -18.86 -3.81 19.53
CA ASN A 437 -18.17 -3.07 20.58
C ASN A 437 -18.52 -3.66 21.95
N ASP A 438 -17.70 -3.33 22.94
CA ASP A 438 -17.88 -3.78 24.34
C ASP A 438 -17.98 -5.30 24.47
N SER A 439 -17.26 -6.05 23.63
CA SER A 439 -17.21 -7.51 23.70
C SER A 439 -16.51 -7.95 24.99
N SER A 440 -17.19 -8.79 25.77
CA SER A 440 -16.62 -9.43 26.95
C SER A 440 -15.78 -10.68 26.61
N ASP A 441 -16.00 -11.26 25.43
CA ASP A 441 -15.26 -12.40 24.89
C ASP A 441 -14.99 -12.16 23.39
N GLU A 442 -13.80 -11.68 23.10
CA GLU A 442 -13.37 -11.32 21.76
C GLU A 442 -13.25 -12.51 20.80
N LEU A 443 -12.94 -13.70 21.35
CA LEU A 443 -12.88 -14.94 20.57
C LEU A 443 -14.26 -15.40 20.17
N ALA A 444 -15.20 -15.38 21.10
CA ALA A 444 -16.61 -15.70 20.82
C ALA A 444 -17.20 -14.71 19.78
N ALA A 445 -16.93 -13.41 19.92
CA ALA A 445 -17.34 -12.40 18.95
C ALA A 445 -16.75 -12.65 17.54
N ASN A 446 -15.47 -13.04 17.44
CA ASN A 446 -14.86 -13.41 16.17
C ASN A 446 -15.56 -14.63 15.54
N ASN A 447 -15.81 -15.68 16.33
CA ASN A 447 -16.49 -16.89 15.86
C ASN A 447 -17.91 -16.58 15.37
N ALA A 448 -18.65 -15.74 16.10
CA ALA A 448 -19.99 -15.32 15.71
C ALA A 448 -20.00 -14.53 14.38
N ILE A 449 -19.01 -13.63 14.18
CA ILE A 449 -18.84 -12.91 12.91
C ILE A 449 -18.47 -13.87 11.78
N ASP A 450 -17.64 -14.88 12.03
CA ASP A 450 -17.21 -15.86 11.02
C ASP A 450 -18.38 -16.76 10.62
N ASP A 451 -19.24 -17.20 11.55
CA ASP A 451 -20.47 -17.93 11.27
C ASP A 451 -21.47 -17.08 10.48
N PHE A 452 -21.64 -15.81 10.87
CA PHE A 452 -22.46 -14.85 10.12
C PHE A 452 -21.94 -14.72 8.68
N MET A 453 -20.65 -14.48 8.47
CA MET A 453 -20.04 -14.35 7.15
C MET A 453 -20.22 -15.61 6.30
N ALA A 454 -20.07 -16.80 6.89
CA ALA A 454 -20.27 -18.07 6.19
C ALA A 454 -21.71 -18.25 5.68
N GLY A 455 -22.69 -17.70 6.41
CA GLY A 455 -24.08 -17.72 6.00
C GLY A 455 -24.42 -16.81 4.82
N LEU A 456 -23.61 -15.76 4.60
CA LEU A 456 -23.88 -14.77 3.54
C LEU A 456 -23.81 -15.35 2.13
N ALA A 457 -22.92 -16.32 1.88
CA ALA A 457 -22.77 -16.94 0.56
C ALA A 457 -24.03 -17.70 0.11
N LYS A 458 -24.92 -18.06 1.03
CA LYS A 458 -26.14 -18.87 0.80
C LYS A 458 -27.43 -18.03 0.74
N LEU A 459 -27.31 -16.69 0.79
CA LEU A 459 -28.46 -15.77 0.68
C LEU A 459 -28.97 -15.63 -0.81
#